data_7d804768f3785e78e76eb611bd6ed9aa
#
_entry.id   7d804768f3785e78e76eb611bd6ed9aa
#
_cell.length_a   1.000
_cell.length_b   1.000
_cell.length_c   1.000
_cell.angle_alpha   90.00
_cell.angle_beta   90.00
_cell.angle_gamma   90.00
#
_symmetry.space_group_name_H-M   'P 1'
#
loop_
_entity.id
_entity.type
_entity.pdbx_description
1 polymer ?
#
loop_
_entity_poly.entity_id
_entity_poly.type
_entity_poly.pdbx_seq_one_letter_code
_entity_poly.pdbx_strand_id
1 'polypeptide(L)'
;MNELPKGQQEVSIMIITISREYGAGGHSIGQAVAKELGIEFYDRDIIKAAVKESGLEMPEVEKVEEEITRTGIFLRMIAPAAYVDQQDNIRAIEQHIIVELALKGPCVILGRCADDILAKANIPSLNVFLYASDIHRAARISDLIGSKNPTEIQKKMQKTDAARHTFYEQFTGKHWGDSRNYTISLDTGMLGFDTCVQLICDAARKGDAFQE
;
A
#
# COMPACT_ATOMS: atom_id res chain seq x y z
N MET A 1 5.44 -26.53 42.45
CA MET A 1 5.36 -26.62 40.97
C MET A 1 3.98 -26.15 40.59
N ASN A 2 3.87 -24.85 40.27
CA ASN A 2 2.62 -24.27 39.78
C ASN A 2 2.71 -24.29 38.25
N GLU A 3 1.91 -25.13 37.63
CA GLU A 3 1.69 -25.09 36.20
C GLU A 3 0.93 -23.82 35.86
N LEU A 4 1.56 -22.96 35.00
CA LEU A 4 0.90 -21.82 34.40
C LEU A 4 -0.23 -22.28 33.49
N PRO A 5 -1.36 -21.59 33.43
CA PRO A 5 -2.50 -21.99 32.60
C PRO A 5 -2.10 -21.88 31.12
N LYS A 6 -2.13 -23.05 30.44
CA LYS A 6 -2.12 -23.15 28.97
C LYS A 6 -3.35 -22.44 28.42
N GLY A 7 -3.21 -21.37 27.68
CA GLY A 7 -4.32 -20.81 26.92
C GLY A 7 -4.42 -19.29 26.82
N GLN A 8 -3.29 -18.59 26.72
CA GLN A 8 -3.30 -17.30 26.04
C GLN A 8 -2.59 -17.52 24.70
N GLN A 9 -3.36 -17.77 23.64
CA GLN A 9 -2.90 -17.52 22.29
C GLN A 9 -2.57 -16.03 22.27
N GLU A 10 -1.26 -15.71 22.25
CA GLU A 10 -0.83 -14.37 21.85
C GLU A 10 -1.45 -14.15 20.48
N VAL A 11 -2.35 -13.17 20.40
CA VAL A 11 -2.93 -12.74 19.13
C VAL A 11 -1.80 -12.10 18.36
N SER A 12 -1.12 -12.89 17.54
CA SER A 12 -0.14 -12.40 16.59
C SER A 12 -0.85 -11.37 15.71
N ILE A 13 -0.44 -10.10 15.82
CA ILE A 13 -1.04 -9.02 15.03
C ILE A 13 -0.49 -9.16 13.62
N MET A 14 -1.26 -9.85 12.77
CA MET A 14 -0.91 -10.09 11.39
C MET A 14 -1.24 -8.86 10.53
N ILE A 15 -0.23 -8.11 10.15
CA ILE A 15 -0.38 -6.98 9.24
C ILE A 15 0.23 -7.34 7.89
N ILE A 16 -0.54 -7.13 6.83
CA ILE A 16 -0.12 -7.38 5.46
C ILE A 16 -0.08 -6.03 4.72
N THR A 17 1.06 -5.67 4.14
CA THR A 17 1.14 -4.51 3.25
C THR A 17 1.20 -4.97 1.80
N ILE A 18 0.48 -4.29 0.90
CA ILE A 18 0.48 -4.62 -0.53
C ILE A 18 0.90 -3.41 -1.35
N SER A 19 2.10 -3.46 -1.90
CA SER A 19 2.55 -2.57 -2.98
C SER A 19 2.29 -3.22 -4.34
N ARG A 20 2.07 -2.43 -5.40
CA ARG A 20 1.62 -3.02 -6.68
C ARG A 20 1.79 -2.10 -7.87
N GLU A 21 2.03 -2.67 -9.03
CA GLU A 21 1.89 -2.00 -10.32
C GLU A 21 0.42 -1.73 -10.66
N TYR A 22 0.15 -0.71 -11.48
CA TYR A 22 -1.19 -0.40 -11.96
C TYR A 22 -1.66 -1.49 -12.94
N GLY A 23 -2.86 -2.01 -12.70
CA GLY A 23 -3.40 -3.15 -13.46
C GLY A 23 -2.96 -4.53 -12.95
N ALA A 24 -2.06 -4.64 -11.97
CA ALA A 24 -1.68 -5.93 -11.37
C ALA A 24 -2.72 -6.51 -10.39
N GLY A 25 -3.87 -5.88 -10.21
CA GLY A 25 -4.97 -6.44 -9.40
C GLY A 25 -4.89 -6.23 -7.90
N GLY A 26 -3.99 -5.38 -7.43
CA GLY A 26 -3.69 -5.24 -6.00
C GLY A 26 -4.90 -4.93 -5.10
N HIS A 27 -5.84 -4.09 -5.55
CA HIS A 27 -7.04 -3.78 -4.75
C HIS A 27 -7.92 -5.02 -4.57
N SER A 28 -8.25 -5.72 -5.66
CA SER A 28 -9.12 -6.90 -5.60
C SER A 28 -8.46 -8.06 -4.85
N ILE A 29 -7.14 -8.27 -5.05
CA ILE A 29 -6.38 -9.30 -4.31
C ILE A 29 -6.33 -8.94 -2.82
N GLY A 30 -6.04 -7.68 -2.47
CA GLY A 30 -6.02 -7.23 -1.08
C GLY A 30 -7.35 -7.41 -0.36
N GLN A 31 -8.46 -7.06 -1.00
CA GLN A 31 -9.80 -7.30 -0.47
C GLN A 31 -10.11 -8.79 -0.29
N ALA A 32 -9.71 -9.63 -1.26
CA ALA A 32 -9.94 -11.06 -1.17
C ALA A 32 -9.12 -11.72 -0.05
N VAL A 33 -7.85 -11.30 0.11
CA VAL A 33 -6.99 -11.73 1.22
C VAL A 33 -7.60 -11.34 2.57
N ALA A 34 -8.02 -10.08 2.72
CA ALA A 34 -8.63 -9.62 3.95
C ALA A 34 -9.91 -10.40 4.28
N LYS A 35 -10.75 -10.65 3.28
CA LYS A 35 -11.97 -11.45 3.43
C LYS A 35 -11.67 -12.90 3.82
N GLU A 36 -10.69 -13.54 3.17
CA GLU A 36 -10.31 -14.93 3.44
C GLU A 36 -9.73 -15.12 4.86
N LEU A 37 -8.97 -14.11 5.33
CA LEU A 37 -8.39 -14.12 6.66
C LEU A 37 -9.31 -13.55 7.74
N GLY A 38 -10.45 -12.94 7.38
CA GLY A 38 -11.38 -12.33 8.32
C GLY A 38 -10.81 -11.08 9.01
N ILE A 39 -9.96 -10.31 8.32
CA ILE A 39 -9.27 -9.12 8.83
C ILE A 39 -9.69 -7.85 8.05
N GLU A 40 -9.37 -6.67 8.61
CA GLU A 40 -9.72 -5.39 8.00
C GLU A 40 -8.90 -5.11 6.72
N PHE A 41 -9.50 -4.33 5.81
CA PHE A 41 -8.84 -3.87 4.59
C PHE A 41 -8.82 -2.34 4.52
N TYR A 42 -7.64 -1.76 4.39
CA TYR A 42 -7.44 -0.32 4.30
C TYR A 42 -6.77 0.05 2.98
N ASP A 43 -7.50 0.74 2.13
CA ASP A 43 -6.97 1.35 0.92
C ASP A 43 -6.74 2.86 1.10
N ARG A 44 -6.32 3.52 0.01
CA ARG A 44 -6.07 4.95 -0.01
C ARG A 44 -7.28 5.79 0.45
N ASP A 45 -8.48 5.40 0.03
CA ASP A 45 -9.67 6.22 0.27
C ASP A 45 -10.13 6.07 1.72
N ILE A 46 -9.99 4.87 2.29
CA ILE A 46 -10.24 4.62 3.72
C ILE A 46 -9.24 5.37 4.59
N ILE A 47 -7.94 5.34 4.24
CA ILE A 47 -6.91 6.08 4.95
C ILE A 47 -7.17 7.60 4.89
N LYS A 48 -7.55 8.13 3.73
CA LYS A 48 -7.95 9.55 3.59
C LYS A 48 -9.17 9.91 4.43
N ALA A 49 -10.17 9.05 4.48
CA ALA A 49 -11.34 9.26 5.32
C ALA A 49 -10.97 9.29 6.81
N ALA A 50 -10.13 8.36 7.27
CA ALA A 50 -9.64 8.32 8.64
C ALA A 50 -8.83 9.59 9.01
N VAL A 51 -7.98 10.08 8.10
CA VAL A 51 -7.27 11.34 8.26
C VAL A 51 -8.25 12.52 8.43
N LYS A 52 -9.29 12.57 7.60
CA LYS A 52 -10.32 13.61 7.67
C LYS A 52 -11.13 13.55 8.96
N GLU A 53 -11.46 12.37 9.43
CA GLU A 53 -12.20 12.15 10.68
C GLU A 53 -11.38 12.45 11.94
N SER A 54 -10.05 12.35 11.86
CA SER A 54 -9.16 12.64 12.99
C SER A 54 -9.18 14.10 13.43
N GLY A 55 -9.83 15.00 12.68
CA GLY A 55 -9.92 16.43 12.98
C GLY A 55 -8.60 17.20 12.85
N LEU A 56 -7.56 16.54 12.32
CA LEU A 56 -6.31 17.19 11.99
C LEU A 56 -6.56 18.06 10.75
N GLU A 57 -6.33 19.37 10.85
CA GLU A 57 -6.54 20.32 9.77
C GLU A 57 -5.70 19.91 8.55
N MET A 58 -6.38 19.41 7.52
CA MET A 58 -5.77 19.10 6.24
C MET A 58 -5.78 20.34 5.36
N PRO A 59 -4.64 20.87 4.96
CA PRO A 59 -4.60 21.70 3.75
C PRO A 59 -5.11 20.84 2.59
N GLU A 60 -5.93 21.40 1.69
CA GLU A 60 -6.63 20.75 0.57
C GLU A 60 -5.79 19.69 -0.18
N VAL A 61 -5.80 18.45 0.32
CA VAL A 61 -4.97 17.32 -0.18
C VAL A 61 -5.35 16.91 -1.59
N GLU A 62 -6.61 17.14 -2.00
CA GLU A 62 -7.07 16.78 -3.35
C GLU A 62 -6.33 17.54 -4.46
N LYS A 63 -5.93 18.77 -4.22
CA LYS A 63 -5.16 19.56 -5.23
C LYS A 63 -3.70 19.13 -5.32
N VAL A 64 -3.09 18.67 -4.23
CA VAL A 64 -1.65 18.38 -4.19
C VAL A 64 -1.30 17.12 -4.99
N GLU A 65 -2.16 16.09 -5.01
CA GLU A 65 -1.88 14.84 -5.74
C GLU A 65 -2.08 14.93 -7.26
N GLU A 66 -3.01 15.77 -7.74
CA GLU A 66 -3.17 16.03 -9.18
C GLU A 66 -2.15 17.05 -9.72
N GLU A 67 -1.68 17.97 -8.88
CA GLU A 67 -0.76 19.05 -9.25
C GLU A 67 0.73 18.68 -9.20
N ILE A 68 1.13 17.51 -8.69
CA ILE A 68 2.54 17.05 -8.71
C ILE A 68 3.16 17.12 -10.13
N THR A 69 2.36 17.21 -11.18
CA THR A 69 2.83 17.13 -12.55
C THR A 69 3.30 18.45 -13.19
N ARG A 70 2.84 19.62 -12.77
CA ARG A 70 3.29 20.92 -13.35
C ARG A 70 3.34 22.08 -12.36
N THR A 71 2.31 22.22 -11.51
CA THR A 71 2.19 23.34 -10.57
C THR A 71 3.07 23.11 -9.33
N GLY A 72 3.27 21.87 -8.92
CA GLY A 72 4.17 21.50 -7.82
C GLY A 72 5.62 21.85 -8.09
N ILE A 73 6.09 21.74 -9.34
CA ILE A 73 7.45 22.18 -9.74
C ILE A 73 7.55 23.70 -9.66
N PHE A 74 6.50 24.42 -10.03
CA PHE A 74 6.48 25.88 -10.00
C PHE A 74 6.39 26.43 -8.57
N LEU A 75 5.55 25.87 -7.71
CA LEU A 75 5.45 26.22 -6.28
C LEU A 75 6.73 25.89 -5.50
N ARG A 76 7.38 24.77 -5.81
CA ARG A 76 8.69 24.42 -5.25
C ARG A 76 9.78 25.42 -5.65
N MET A 77 9.64 26.09 -6.79
CA MET A 77 10.55 27.13 -7.27
C MET A 77 10.34 28.48 -6.59
N ILE A 78 9.09 28.82 -6.21
CA ILE A 78 8.71 30.15 -5.69
C ILE A 78 8.66 30.20 -4.16
N ALA A 79 8.24 29.12 -3.49
CA ALA A 79 8.10 29.06 -2.04
C ALA A 79 8.50 27.66 -1.51
N PRO A 80 9.79 27.29 -1.61
CA PRO A 80 10.24 25.93 -1.27
C PRO A 80 9.98 25.54 0.18
N ALA A 81 10.13 26.44 1.13
CA ALA A 81 9.97 26.15 2.55
C ALA A 81 8.50 25.88 2.94
N ALA A 82 7.54 26.69 2.49
CA ALA A 82 6.12 26.52 2.80
C ALA A 82 5.52 25.25 2.15
N TYR A 83 6.04 24.88 0.96
CA TYR A 83 5.61 23.65 0.27
C TYR A 83 6.13 22.38 0.96
N VAL A 84 7.35 22.42 1.47
CA VAL A 84 7.98 21.31 2.22
C VAL A 84 7.23 21.09 3.55
N ASP A 85 6.95 22.15 4.31
CA ASP A 85 6.26 22.07 5.60
C ASP A 85 4.84 21.47 5.48
N GLN A 86 4.08 21.83 4.44
CA GLN A 86 2.74 21.28 4.24
C GLN A 86 2.76 19.80 3.85
N GLN A 87 3.67 19.39 2.97
CA GLN A 87 3.78 17.98 2.58
C GLN A 87 4.27 17.11 3.74
N ASP A 88 5.19 17.59 4.53
CA ASP A 88 5.73 16.87 5.67
C ASP A 88 4.67 16.69 6.77
N ASN A 89 3.81 17.68 6.99
CA ASN A 89 2.67 17.57 7.92
C ASN A 89 1.64 16.53 7.46
N ILE A 90 1.26 16.53 6.18
CA ILE A 90 0.32 15.53 5.64
C ILE A 90 0.91 14.13 5.73
N ARG A 91 2.18 13.97 5.42
CA ARG A 91 2.89 12.69 5.53
C ARG A 91 2.95 12.19 6.96
N ALA A 92 3.25 13.07 7.90
CA ALA A 92 3.26 12.72 9.33
C ALA A 92 1.90 12.24 9.82
N ILE A 93 0.81 12.88 9.38
CA ILE A 93 -0.57 12.48 9.69
C ILE A 93 -0.88 11.11 9.08
N GLU A 94 -0.57 10.89 7.81
CA GLU A 94 -0.80 9.58 7.17
C GLU A 94 0.01 8.47 7.84
N GLN A 95 1.26 8.72 8.22
CA GLN A 95 2.07 7.78 8.98
C GLN A 95 1.42 7.42 10.31
N HIS A 96 0.98 8.43 11.06
CA HIS A 96 0.32 8.24 12.34
C HIS A 96 -0.94 7.37 12.20
N ILE A 97 -1.81 7.70 11.23
CA ILE A 97 -3.02 6.93 10.95
C ILE A 97 -2.72 5.49 10.53
N ILE A 98 -1.71 5.26 9.69
CA ILE A 98 -1.33 3.90 9.29
C ILE A 98 -0.87 3.08 10.50
N VAL A 99 -0.07 3.67 11.38
CA VAL A 99 0.38 3.02 12.62
C VAL A 99 -0.81 2.74 13.55
N GLU A 100 -1.72 3.70 13.74
CA GLU A 100 -2.93 3.50 14.54
C GLU A 100 -3.83 2.39 13.99
N LEU A 101 -4.05 2.36 12.68
CA LEU A 101 -4.84 1.31 12.04
C LEU A 101 -4.19 -0.07 12.24
N ALA A 102 -2.88 -0.15 12.10
CA ALA A 102 -2.12 -1.38 12.34
C ALA A 102 -2.20 -1.86 13.80
N LEU A 103 -2.21 -0.94 14.76
CA LEU A 103 -2.33 -1.26 16.19
C LEU A 103 -3.76 -1.62 16.63
N LYS A 104 -4.78 -1.30 15.83
CA LYS A 104 -6.17 -1.69 16.12
C LYS A 104 -6.41 -3.20 15.96
N GLY A 105 -5.60 -3.87 15.15
CA GLY A 105 -5.70 -5.32 14.93
C GLY A 105 -5.20 -5.78 13.57
N PRO A 106 -5.36 -7.07 13.25
CA PRO A 106 -4.96 -7.65 11.97
C PRO A 106 -5.60 -6.93 10.80
N CYS A 107 -4.79 -6.59 9.78
CA CYS A 107 -5.30 -5.85 8.62
C CYS A 107 -4.44 -6.01 7.37
N VAL A 108 -5.03 -5.70 6.22
CA VAL A 108 -4.35 -5.51 4.94
C VAL A 108 -4.31 -4.01 4.64
N ILE A 109 -3.14 -3.44 4.40
CA ILE A 109 -2.95 -2.04 4.03
C ILE A 109 -2.43 -1.95 2.59
N LEU A 110 -3.16 -1.24 1.72
CA LEU A 110 -2.84 -1.14 0.31
C LEU A 110 -2.08 0.14 -0.04
N GLY A 111 -0.78 0.04 -0.27
CA GLY A 111 0.10 1.13 -0.71
C GLY A 111 0.52 2.09 0.41
N ARG A 112 0.69 3.39 0.09
CA ARG A 112 1.06 4.49 1.01
C ARG A 112 2.40 4.29 1.73
N CYS A 113 3.31 3.49 1.17
CA CYS A 113 4.57 3.12 1.82
C CYS A 113 4.38 2.49 3.21
N ALA A 114 3.25 1.77 3.40
CA ALA A 114 2.93 1.17 4.70
C ALA A 114 4.01 0.19 5.17
N ASP A 115 4.66 -0.52 4.24
CA ASP A 115 5.81 -1.38 4.50
C ASP A 115 6.96 -0.64 5.21
N ASP A 116 7.31 0.54 4.74
CA ASP A 116 8.39 1.35 5.32
C ASP A 116 7.94 2.07 6.61
N ILE A 117 6.71 2.54 6.65
CA ILE A 117 6.12 3.19 7.84
C ILE A 117 6.11 2.21 9.02
N LEU A 118 5.60 1.00 8.81
CA LEU A 118 5.53 -0.03 9.85
C LEU A 118 6.92 -0.50 10.28
N ALA A 119 7.85 -0.67 9.33
CA ALA A 119 9.23 -1.01 9.65
C ALA A 119 9.90 0.05 10.54
N LYS A 120 9.71 1.34 10.24
CA LYS A 120 10.22 2.46 11.07
C LYS A 120 9.56 2.51 12.46
N ALA A 121 8.32 2.07 12.56
CA ALA A 121 7.58 1.95 13.82
C ALA A 121 7.90 0.66 14.60
N ASN A 122 8.78 -0.21 14.08
CA ASN A 122 9.09 -1.55 14.62
C ASN A 122 7.84 -2.44 14.74
N ILE A 123 6.91 -2.31 13.80
CA ILE A 123 5.71 -3.14 13.72
C ILE A 123 5.93 -4.19 12.63
N PRO A 124 5.97 -5.49 12.97
CA PRO A 124 6.15 -6.57 12.00
C PRO A 124 5.03 -6.60 10.96
N SER A 125 5.37 -6.83 9.69
CA SER A 125 4.38 -6.95 8.61
C SER A 125 4.87 -7.88 7.51
N LEU A 126 3.91 -8.58 6.87
CA LEU A 126 4.13 -9.33 5.65
C LEU A 126 4.05 -8.35 4.46
N ASN A 127 5.18 -8.05 3.85
CA ASN A 127 5.24 -7.07 2.77
C ASN A 127 5.17 -7.76 1.41
N VAL A 128 4.14 -7.43 0.62
CA VAL A 128 3.84 -8.04 -0.67
C VAL A 128 3.99 -7.02 -1.80
N PHE A 129 4.61 -7.42 -2.91
CA PHE A 129 4.62 -6.68 -4.16
C PHE A 129 3.90 -7.46 -5.27
N LEU A 130 2.94 -6.82 -5.94
CA LEU A 130 2.18 -7.43 -7.04
C LEU A 130 2.53 -6.75 -8.37
N TYR A 131 2.94 -7.56 -9.35
CA TYR A 131 3.27 -7.11 -10.69
C TYR A 131 2.64 -8.01 -11.74
N ALA A 132 2.68 -7.61 -13.00
CA ALA A 132 2.34 -8.47 -14.13
C ALA A 132 2.94 -7.90 -15.42
N SER A 133 2.95 -8.71 -16.49
CA SER A 133 3.35 -8.23 -17.80
C SER A 133 2.43 -7.11 -18.30
N ASP A 134 2.96 -6.23 -19.15
CA ASP A 134 2.20 -5.12 -19.73
C ASP A 134 0.92 -5.57 -20.44
N ILE A 135 0.94 -6.75 -21.05
CA ILE A 135 -0.23 -7.32 -21.74
C ILE A 135 -1.35 -7.63 -20.75
N HIS A 136 -1.06 -8.30 -19.64
CA HIS A 136 -2.04 -8.62 -18.62
C HIS A 136 -2.57 -7.36 -17.92
N ARG A 137 -1.67 -6.42 -17.62
CA ARG A 137 -2.03 -5.14 -17.00
C ARG A 137 -2.90 -4.29 -17.92
N ALA A 138 -2.54 -4.20 -19.22
CA ALA A 138 -3.31 -3.45 -20.21
C ALA A 138 -4.73 -3.99 -20.38
N ALA A 139 -4.92 -5.30 -20.43
CA ALA A 139 -6.23 -5.92 -20.49
C ALA A 139 -7.10 -5.50 -19.29
N ARG A 140 -6.57 -5.61 -18.07
CA ARG A 140 -7.29 -5.22 -16.85
C ARG A 140 -7.56 -3.71 -16.79
N ILE A 141 -6.61 -2.88 -17.22
CA ILE A 141 -6.78 -1.42 -17.25
C ILE A 141 -7.88 -1.03 -18.25
N SER A 142 -7.93 -1.70 -19.42
CA SER A 142 -8.99 -1.52 -20.40
C SER A 142 -10.38 -1.64 -19.77
N ASP A 143 -10.59 -2.68 -18.97
CA ASP A 143 -11.85 -2.91 -18.25
C ASP A 143 -12.10 -1.83 -17.18
N LEU A 144 -11.08 -1.47 -16.43
CA LEU A 144 -11.17 -0.49 -15.34
C LEU A 144 -11.54 0.93 -15.81
N ILE A 145 -11.01 1.36 -16.96
CA ILE A 145 -11.26 2.72 -17.49
C ILE A 145 -12.32 2.74 -18.59
N GLY A 146 -12.84 1.58 -18.99
CA GLY A 146 -13.83 1.46 -20.07
C GLY A 146 -13.30 1.87 -21.45
N SER A 147 -11.99 1.85 -21.67
CA SER A 147 -11.34 2.24 -22.93
C SER A 147 -10.63 1.06 -23.60
N LYS A 148 -10.80 0.94 -24.91
CA LYS A 148 -10.06 -0.03 -25.75
C LYS A 148 -8.92 0.61 -26.54
N ASN A 149 -8.61 1.89 -26.31
CA ASN A 149 -7.53 2.61 -26.98
C ASN A 149 -6.17 2.22 -26.37
N PRO A 150 -5.28 1.49 -27.09
CA PRO A 150 -4.01 1.02 -26.55
C PRO A 150 -3.10 2.17 -26.07
N THR A 151 -3.09 3.29 -26.77
CA THR A 151 -2.28 4.45 -26.41
C THR A 151 -2.74 5.09 -25.10
N GLU A 152 -4.04 5.19 -24.90
CA GLU A 152 -4.62 5.72 -23.66
C GLU A 152 -4.32 4.81 -22.47
N ILE A 153 -4.51 3.50 -22.66
CA ILE A 153 -4.22 2.47 -21.65
C ILE A 153 -2.75 2.52 -21.23
N GLN A 154 -1.84 2.51 -22.21
CA GLN A 154 -0.40 2.54 -21.95
C GLN A 154 0.02 3.85 -21.25
N LYS A 155 -0.49 4.99 -21.70
CA LYS A 155 -0.22 6.29 -21.08
C LYS A 155 -0.71 6.31 -19.62
N LYS A 156 -1.91 5.79 -19.34
CA LYS A 156 -2.46 5.70 -17.99
C LYS A 156 -1.62 4.79 -17.09
N MET A 157 -1.21 3.64 -17.61
CA MET A 157 -0.36 2.67 -16.93
C MET A 157 0.97 3.31 -16.51
N GLN A 158 1.70 3.84 -17.48
CA GLN A 158 3.00 4.48 -17.25
C GLN A 158 2.91 5.67 -16.30
N LYS A 159 1.92 6.56 -16.47
CA LYS A 159 1.72 7.72 -15.60
C LYS A 159 1.47 7.30 -14.15
N THR A 160 0.64 6.27 -13.95
CA THR A 160 0.28 5.81 -12.61
C THR A 160 1.46 5.14 -11.91
N ASP A 161 2.21 4.29 -12.63
CA ASP A 161 3.39 3.62 -12.05
C ASP A 161 4.53 4.60 -11.80
N ALA A 162 4.78 5.56 -12.71
CA ALA A 162 5.76 6.61 -12.48
C ALA A 162 5.44 7.45 -11.23
N ALA A 163 4.16 7.77 -11.00
CA ALA A 163 3.75 8.48 -9.79
C ALA A 163 3.98 7.65 -8.52
N ARG A 164 3.68 6.35 -8.54
CA ARG A 164 3.93 5.43 -7.40
C ARG A 164 5.42 5.27 -7.13
N HIS A 165 6.21 5.08 -8.17
CA HIS A 165 7.67 4.97 -8.10
C HIS A 165 8.27 6.22 -7.46
N THR A 166 7.96 7.40 -8.01
CA THR A 166 8.45 8.68 -7.48
C THR A 166 8.04 8.87 -6.02
N PHE A 167 6.78 8.60 -5.68
CA PHE A 167 6.30 8.71 -4.31
C PHE A 167 7.04 7.78 -3.36
N TYR A 168 7.20 6.50 -3.73
CA TYR A 168 7.86 5.50 -2.90
C TYR A 168 9.34 5.86 -2.68
N GLU A 169 10.08 6.20 -3.73
CA GLU A 169 11.49 6.57 -3.62
C GLU A 169 11.72 7.84 -2.81
N GLN A 170 10.90 8.87 -3.02
CA GLN A 170 11.01 10.11 -2.24
C GLN A 170 10.71 9.91 -0.76
N PHE A 171 9.78 8.99 -0.46
CA PHE A 171 9.33 8.75 0.91
C PHE A 171 10.26 7.79 1.67
N THR A 172 10.77 6.75 1.01
CA THR A 172 11.51 5.66 1.65
C THR A 172 13.02 5.70 1.37
N GLY A 173 13.44 6.37 0.31
CA GLY A 173 14.80 6.30 -0.22
C GLY A 173 15.13 4.94 -0.89
N LYS A 174 14.16 4.07 -1.08
CA LYS A 174 14.31 2.72 -1.64
C LYS A 174 13.75 2.66 -3.05
N HIS A 175 14.25 1.72 -3.88
CA HIS A 175 13.70 1.46 -5.21
C HIS A 175 12.35 0.72 -5.12
N TRP A 176 11.31 1.31 -5.72
CA TRP A 176 10.01 0.68 -5.81
C TRP A 176 10.05 -0.57 -6.69
N GLY A 177 9.47 -1.67 -6.21
CA GLY A 177 9.48 -2.96 -6.90
C GLY A 177 10.78 -3.76 -6.77
N ASP A 178 11.80 -3.26 -6.07
CA ASP A 178 12.96 -4.08 -5.73
C ASP A 178 12.54 -5.19 -4.76
N SER A 179 12.70 -6.45 -5.20
CA SER A 179 12.27 -7.63 -4.43
C SER A 179 12.83 -7.69 -3.01
N ARG A 180 13.96 -7.04 -2.74
CA ARG A 180 14.58 -6.99 -1.40
C ARG A 180 13.80 -6.15 -0.39
N ASN A 181 12.88 -5.31 -0.85
CA ASN A 181 12.01 -4.51 0.00
C ASN A 181 10.75 -5.27 0.44
N TYR A 182 10.50 -6.44 -0.14
CA TYR A 182 9.25 -7.18 0.06
C TYR A 182 9.54 -8.61 0.51
N THR A 183 8.65 -9.17 1.32
CA THR A 183 8.74 -10.58 1.74
C THR A 183 8.37 -11.50 0.58
N ILE A 184 7.40 -11.07 -0.25
CA ILE A 184 6.91 -11.83 -1.41
C ILE A 184 6.67 -10.87 -2.57
N SER A 185 7.13 -11.28 -3.77
CA SER A 185 6.79 -10.60 -5.04
C SER A 185 6.10 -11.61 -5.97
N LEU A 186 4.88 -11.29 -6.44
CA LEU A 186 4.04 -12.21 -7.23
C LEU A 186 3.68 -11.65 -8.60
N ASP A 187 3.90 -12.45 -9.64
CA ASP A 187 3.38 -12.17 -10.99
C ASP A 187 1.91 -12.62 -11.08
N THR A 188 1.01 -11.64 -10.97
CA THR A 188 -0.44 -11.91 -10.98
C THR A 188 -0.98 -12.32 -12.34
N GLY A 189 -0.23 -12.02 -13.41
CA GLY A 189 -0.57 -12.44 -14.77
C GLY A 189 -0.29 -13.92 -15.01
N MET A 190 0.82 -14.42 -14.47
CA MET A 190 1.21 -15.82 -14.62
C MET A 190 0.51 -16.73 -13.60
N LEU A 191 0.39 -16.29 -12.35
CA LEU A 191 -0.17 -17.09 -11.27
C LEU A 191 -1.71 -17.08 -11.25
N GLY A 192 -2.31 -16.01 -11.75
CA GLY A 192 -3.74 -15.77 -11.61
C GLY A 192 -4.13 -15.24 -10.23
N PHE A 193 -5.37 -14.77 -10.16
CA PHE A 193 -5.90 -14.09 -8.98
C PHE A 193 -5.98 -15.02 -7.74
N ASP A 194 -6.64 -16.16 -7.88
CA ASP A 194 -6.91 -17.05 -6.75
C ASP A 194 -5.63 -17.64 -6.15
N THR A 195 -4.67 -17.99 -7.00
CA THR A 195 -3.36 -18.48 -6.56
C THR A 195 -2.61 -17.41 -5.76
N CYS A 196 -2.63 -16.15 -6.22
CA CYS A 196 -1.99 -15.04 -5.47
C CYS A 196 -2.63 -14.86 -4.10
N VAL A 197 -3.96 -14.88 -4.01
CA VAL A 197 -4.68 -14.79 -2.73
C VAL A 197 -4.25 -15.93 -1.80
N GLN A 198 -4.26 -17.18 -2.31
CA GLN A 198 -3.87 -18.34 -1.52
C GLN A 198 -2.43 -18.25 -0.99
N LEU A 199 -1.47 -17.90 -1.84
CA LEU A 199 -0.06 -17.77 -1.47
C LEU A 199 0.14 -16.70 -0.38
N ILE A 200 -0.55 -15.56 -0.47
CA ILE A 200 -0.46 -14.51 0.53
C ILE A 200 -1.07 -14.99 1.85
N CYS A 201 -2.26 -15.63 1.82
CA CYS A 201 -2.90 -16.15 3.01
C CYS A 201 -2.05 -17.25 3.69
N ASP A 202 -1.45 -18.15 2.91
CA ASP A 202 -0.59 -19.22 3.45
C ASP A 202 0.69 -18.66 4.07
N ALA A 203 1.29 -17.64 3.45
CA ALA A 203 2.45 -16.97 4.02
C ALA A 203 2.11 -16.22 5.30
N ALA A 204 0.95 -15.56 5.34
CA ALA A 204 0.46 -14.85 6.51
C ALA A 204 0.26 -15.81 7.70
N ARG A 205 -0.42 -16.94 7.48
CA ARG A 205 -0.65 -17.98 8.50
C ARG A 205 0.66 -18.61 9.02
N LYS A 206 1.69 -18.70 8.15
CA LYS A 206 3.01 -19.22 8.55
C LYS A 206 3.86 -18.21 9.28
N GLY A 207 3.72 -16.91 8.96
CA GLY A 207 4.43 -15.83 9.63
C GLY A 207 4.19 -15.80 11.13
N ASP A 208 3.02 -16.20 11.56
CA ASP A 208 2.65 -16.36 12.99
C ASP A 208 3.49 -17.44 13.69
N ALA A 209 3.94 -18.46 12.95
CA ALA A 209 4.74 -19.56 13.50
C ALA A 209 6.24 -19.23 13.68
N PHE A 210 6.73 -18.10 13.18
CA PHE A 210 8.15 -17.70 13.27
C PHE A 210 8.41 -16.58 14.29
N GLN A 211 7.39 -16.20 15.08
CA GLN A 211 7.52 -15.19 16.14
C GLN A 211 7.71 -15.80 17.53
N GLU A 212 8.07 -17.10 17.61
CA GLU A 212 8.48 -17.80 18.85
C GLU A 212 9.94 -17.56 19.18
#